data_70934af64236d12237d71f8ba83ca5cf
#
_entry.id   70934af64236d12237d71f8ba83ca5cf
#
_cell.length_a   1.000
_cell.length_b   1.000
_cell.length_c   1.000
_cell.angle_alpha   90.00
_cell.angle_beta   90.00
_cell.angle_gamma   90.00
#
_symmetry.space_group_name_H-M   'P 1'
#
loop_
_entity.id
_entity.type
_entity.pdbx_description
1 polymer ?
#
loop_
_entity_poly.entity_id
_entity_poly.type
_entity_poly.pdbx_seq_one_letter_code
_entity_poly.pdbx_strand_id
1 'polypeptide(L)'
;MTEYADVVIAGGGMVGVSLALQLGASLPPQTRILLVEGFPLPQPIAGGKPEYHPSFDARSTALSFGSRLIYEHMGVWEDLEQWLCPIDTIHVSNKGRFGSTLMHAVDYDWPALGYVVENAWLGSSLIQALYRQGRVELISPAKVVSAVVRAGGVALRLEGARAMEIEAGLLLVADGANSGLRDQLGVAVEEKSYRQHALIANVAFAEPHRGCAYERFTDEGPVALLPLLAAAGGTHRAGLVWTLAPERAEHLLKCPEAEFLECLQERFGYRLGRLQQVGERHGYPLALVQSAEQVRSGIVVMGNAAHALHPVAGQGYNLALRDVAVLGQVLAAAAQSSTPLGHIQVLKQYHDLQKADQDQTVNFSDKLPALFMRTDPILGLLRDLGLAGLDLLPAAKREFVRHAAGVAAITEPGHV
;
A
#
# COMPACT_ATOMS: atom_id res chain seq x y z
N MET A 1 -21.29 13.00 29.30
CA MET A 1 -21.81 11.65 28.96
C MET A 1 -20.78 11.03 28.05
N THR A 2 -20.25 9.85 28.36
CA THR A 2 -19.34 9.11 27.48
C THR A 2 -20.16 8.61 26.29
N GLU A 3 -19.74 8.93 25.07
CA GLU A 3 -20.38 8.42 23.86
C GLU A 3 -19.95 6.97 23.61
N TYR A 4 -20.80 6.18 22.94
CA TYR A 4 -20.48 4.81 22.53
C TYR A 4 -20.41 4.71 21.01
N ALA A 5 -19.47 3.93 20.50
CA ALA A 5 -19.39 3.55 19.10
C ALA A 5 -19.09 2.04 19.00
N ASP A 6 -19.70 1.36 18.02
CA ASP A 6 -19.42 -0.06 17.80
C ASP A 6 -18.00 -0.26 17.25
N VAL A 7 -17.57 0.64 16.34
CA VAL A 7 -16.23 0.62 15.72
C VAL A 7 -15.66 2.03 15.68
N VAL A 8 -14.41 2.17 16.12
CA VAL A 8 -13.60 3.39 15.92
C VAL A 8 -12.37 3.05 15.09
N ILE A 9 -12.18 3.77 13.99
CA ILE A 9 -11.01 3.69 13.11
C ILE A 9 -10.12 4.88 13.45
N ALA A 10 -8.91 4.64 13.92
CA ALA A 10 -7.91 5.67 14.20
C ALA A 10 -6.92 5.77 13.04
N GLY A 11 -6.97 6.90 12.32
CA GLY A 11 -6.21 7.23 11.12
C GLY A 11 -7.05 7.22 9.85
N GLY A 12 -7.12 8.36 9.17
CA GLY A 12 -7.86 8.60 7.92
C GLY A 12 -6.97 8.55 6.67
N GLY A 13 -5.85 7.85 6.72
CA GLY A 13 -5.04 7.54 5.53
C GLY A 13 -5.74 6.54 4.61
N MET A 14 -5.07 6.14 3.52
CA MET A 14 -5.64 5.23 2.51
C MET A 14 -6.22 3.95 3.12
N VAL A 15 -5.54 3.35 4.09
CA VAL A 15 -6.01 2.11 4.76
C VAL A 15 -7.25 2.39 5.63
N GLY A 16 -7.24 3.45 6.44
CA GLY A 16 -8.35 3.79 7.32
C GLY A 16 -9.61 4.18 6.56
N VAL A 17 -9.48 4.94 5.46
CA VAL A 17 -10.62 5.27 4.59
C VAL A 17 -11.16 4.04 3.87
N SER A 18 -10.27 3.14 3.39
CA SER A 18 -10.70 1.87 2.79
C SER A 18 -11.43 0.97 3.80
N LEU A 19 -10.95 0.91 5.07
CA LEU A 19 -11.67 0.25 6.17
C LEU A 19 -13.05 0.85 6.39
N ALA A 20 -13.13 2.18 6.47
CA ALA A 20 -14.40 2.88 6.68
C ALA A 20 -15.40 2.56 5.57
N LEU A 21 -14.98 2.58 4.31
CA LEU A 21 -15.80 2.20 3.15
C LEU A 21 -16.25 0.74 3.22
N GLN A 22 -15.32 -0.19 3.47
CA GLN A 22 -15.62 -1.62 3.56
C GLN A 22 -16.62 -1.91 4.68
N LEU A 23 -16.39 -1.38 5.88
CA LEU A 23 -17.26 -1.61 7.02
C LEU A 23 -18.61 -0.90 6.87
N GLY A 24 -18.63 0.29 6.29
CA GLY A 24 -19.87 1.00 5.97
C GLY A 24 -20.75 0.25 4.97
N ALA A 25 -20.15 -0.53 4.04
CA ALA A 25 -20.87 -1.36 3.09
C ALA A 25 -21.33 -2.70 3.69
N SER A 26 -20.50 -3.33 4.55
CA SER A 26 -20.72 -4.72 4.99
C SER A 26 -21.43 -4.86 6.34
N LEU A 27 -21.36 -3.84 7.22
CA LEU A 27 -21.99 -3.91 8.53
C LEU A 27 -23.45 -3.41 8.52
N PRO A 28 -24.29 -3.91 9.44
CA PRO A 28 -25.67 -3.50 9.56
C PRO A 28 -25.87 -1.99 9.70
N PRO A 29 -26.94 -1.39 9.18
CA PRO A 29 -27.18 0.06 9.22
C PRO A 29 -27.13 0.71 10.59
N GLN A 30 -27.48 -0.01 11.64
CA GLN A 30 -27.46 0.46 13.04
C GLN A 30 -26.06 0.49 13.66
N THR A 31 -25.06 -0.13 13.03
CA THR A 31 -23.67 -0.12 13.55
C THR A 31 -23.10 1.28 13.46
N ARG A 32 -22.70 1.86 14.58
CA ARG A 32 -22.07 3.19 14.63
C ARG A 32 -20.57 3.06 14.38
N ILE A 33 -20.12 3.63 13.27
CA ILE A 33 -18.70 3.60 12.83
C ILE A 33 -18.16 5.04 12.86
N LEU A 34 -17.06 5.25 13.55
CA LEU A 34 -16.34 6.53 13.60
C LEU A 34 -15.00 6.40 12.90
N LEU A 35 -14.64 7.38 12.06
CA LEU A 35 -13.29 7.57 11.53
C LEU A 35 -12.69 8.83 12.13
N VAL A 36 -11.57 8.66 12.83
CA VAL A 36 -10.83 9.76 13.50
C VAL A 36 -9.55 10.04 12.73
N GLU A 37 -9.38 11.29 12.24
CA GLU A 37 -8.21 11.69 11.47
C GLU A 37 -7.58 12.97 12.03
N GLY A 38 -6.26 12.96 12.19
CA GLY A 38 -5.50 14.07 12.80
C GLY A 38 -5.43 15.34 11.96
N PHE A 39 -5.59 15.23 10.66
CA PHE A 39 -5.61 16.35 9.73
C PHE A 39 -7.02 16.58 9.19
N PRO A 40 -7.38 17.83 8.82
CA PRO A 40 -8.66 18.08 8.16
C PRO A 40 -8.79 17.24 6.89
N LEU A 41 -9.85 16.42 6.80
CA LEU A 41 -10.15 15.70 5.57
C LEU A 41 -10.69 16.69 4.52
N PRO A 42 -10.15 16.65 3.29
CA PRO A 42 -10.62 17.53 2.21
C PRO A 42 -12.10 17.33 1.92
N GLN A 43 -12.81 18.41 1.65
CA GLN A 43 -14.18 18.31 1.14
C GLN A 43 -14.14 17.90 -0.34
N PRO A 44 -15.04 17.04 -0.80
CA PRO A 44 -15.10 16.64 -2.20
C PRO A 44 -15.45 17.86 -3.07
N ILE A 45 -14.55 18.19 -4.00
CA ILE A 45 -14.79 19.26 -5.01
C ILE A 45 -14.96 18.58 -6.36
N ALA A 46 -16.14 18.66 -6.93
CA ALA A 46 -16.42 18.07 -8.24
C ALA A 46 -15.50 18.70 -9.31
N GLY A 47 -14.67 17.87 -9.97
CA GLY A 47 -13.76 18.31 -11.03
C GLY A 47 -12.55 19.13 -10.57
N GLY A 48 -12.34 19.32 -9.28
CA GLY A 48 -11.19 20.04 -8.71
C GLY A 48 -9.91 19.17 -8.67
N LYS A 49 -8.75 19.85 -8.59
CA LYS A 49 -7.50 19.15 -8.23
C LYS A 49 -7.59 18.72 -6.78
N PRO A 50 -7.00 17.54 -6.42
CA PRO A 50 -6.93 17.09 -5.04
C PRO A 50 -6.26 18.17 -4.17
N GLU A 51 -6.88 18.49 -3.03
CA GLU A 51 -6.21 19.28 -2.00
C GLU A 51 -5.10 18.47 -1.34
N TYR A 52 -4.02 19.14 -0.94
CA TYR A 52 -2.93 18.49 -0.25
C TYR A 52 -3.40 17.89 1.09
N HIS A 53 -3.07 16.62 1.30
CA HIS A 53 -3.24 15.98 2.59
C HIS A 53 -1.97 15.14 2.89
N PRO A 54 -1.42 15.17 4.12
CA PRO A 54 -0.16 14.48 4.44
C PRO A 54 -0.17 12.97 4.18
N SER A 55 -1.34 12.33 4.26
CA SER A 55 -1.50 10.90 3.97
C SER A 55 -1.62 10.60 2.48
N PHE A 56 -1.80 11.61 1.61
CA PHE A 56 -2.03 11.49 0.18
C PHE A 56 -1.08 12.43 -0.59
N ASP A 57 0.21 12.17 -0.44
CA ASP A 57 1.30 12.98 -1.01
C ASP A 57 1.52 12.75 -2.52
N ALA A 58 2.60 13.33 -3.05
CA ALA A 58 2.97 13.24 -4.46
C ALA A 58 3.51 11.86 -4.90
N ARG A 59 3.55 10.87 -4.00
CA ARG A 59 3.92 9.49 -4.36
C ARG A 59 2.85 8.84 -5.22
N SER A 60 3.22 7.75 -5.87
CA SER A 60 2.29 6.88 -6.56
C SER A 60 2.23 5.50 -5.92
N THR A 61 1.07 4.89 -6.01
CA THR A 61 0.82 3.53 -5.55
C THR A 61 0.54 2.62 -6.74
N ALA A 62 1.22 1.47 -6.78
CA ALA A 62 0.90 0.40 -7.71
C ALA A 62 -0.17 -0.49 -7.05
N LEU A 63 -1.38 -0.46 -7.58
CA LEU A 63 -2.47 -1.35 -7.21
C LEU A 63 -2.34 -2.65 -7.99
N SER A 64 -2.38 -3.79 -7.31
CA SER A 64 -2.40 -5.11 -7.95
C SER A 64 -3.77 -5.38 -8.58
N PHE A 65 -3.85 -6.38 -9.45
CA PHE A 65 -5.13 -6.81 -10.03
C PHE A 65 -6.13 -7.25 -8.93
N GLY A 66 -5.66 -7.93 -7.88
CA GLY A 66 -6.50 -8.26 -6.72
C GLY A 66 -7.03 -7.02 -5.99
N SER A 67 -6.23 -5.96 -5.87
CA SER A 67 -6.69 -4.70 -5.28
C SER A 67 -7.77 -4.01 -6.12
N ARG A 68 -7.72 -4.14 -7.45
CA ARG A 68 -8.83 -3.72 -8.34
C ARG A 68 -10.13 -4.41 -7.96
N LEU A 69 -10.13 -5.76 -7.86
CA LEU A 69 -11.32 -6.53 -7.52
C LEU A 69 -11.93 -6.11 -6.18
N ILE A 70 -11.07 -5.82 -5.18
CA ILE A 70 -11.52 -5.31 -3.88
C ILE A 70 -12.20 -3.95 -4.04
N TYR A 71 -11.63 -3.02 -4.80
CA TYR A 71 -12.22 -1.70 -5.03
C TYR A 71 -13.48 -1.74 -5.91
N GLU A 72 -13.58 -2.67 -6.86
CA GLU A 72 -14.82 -2.94 -7.59
C GLU A 72 -15.93 -3.37 -6.63
N HIS A 73 -15.64 -4.30 -5.72
CA HIS A 73 -16.59 -4.75 -4.71
C HIS A 73 -17.01 -3.63 -3.73
N MET A 74 -16.10 -2.71 -3.40
CA MET A 74 -16.40 -1.53 -2.58
C MET A 74 -17.17 -0.42 -3.33
N GLY A 75 -17.35 -0.53 -4.65
CA GLY A 75 -17.96 0.51 -5.48
C GLY A 75 -17.12 1.78 -5.63
N VAL A 76 -15.79 1.64 -5.52
CA VAL A 76 -14.82 2.76 -5.62
C VAL A 76 -14.13 2.79 -6.98
N TRP A 77 -14.10 1.67 -7.70
CA TRP A 77 -13.28 1.52 -8.90
C TRP A 77 -13.63 2.51 -10.01
N GLU A 78 -14.91 2.76 -10.26
CA GLU A 78 -15.39 3.69 -11.29
C GLU A 78 -14.88 5.13 -11.07
N ASP A 79 -14.76 5.56 -9.80
CA ASP A 79 -14.22 6.88 -9.46
C ASP A 79 -12.70 6.97 -9.69
N LEU A 80 -12.02 5.83 -9.58
CA LEU A 80 -10.56 5.72 -9.73
C LEU A 80 -10.14 5.59 -11.19
N GLU A 81 -10.92 4.91 -12.03
CA GLU A 81 -10.49 4.42 -13.35
C GLU A 81 -9.88 5.51 -14.23
N GLN A 82 -10.43 6.72 -14.20
CA GLN A 82 -9.92 7.86 -14.97
C GLN A 82 -8.51 8.34 -14.57
N TRP A 83 -8.05 7.97 -13.35
CA TRP A 83 -6.77 8.40 -12.78
C TRP A 83 -5.71 7.28 -12.80
N LEU A 84 -6.07 6.11 -13.28
CA LEU A 84 -5.24 4.92 -13.28
C LEU A 84 -4.48 4.77 -14.58
N CYS A 85 -3.17 4.50 -14.48
CA CYS A 85 -2.39 4.04 -15.62
C CYS A 85 -2.27 2.51 -15.54
N PRO A 86 -2.76 1.75 -16.52
CA PRO A 86 -2.66 0.29 -16.50
C PRO A 86 -1.21 -0.17 -16.65
N ILE A 87 -0.88 -1.28 -16.00
CA ILE A 87 0.37 -2.03 -16.17
C ILE A 87 0.07 -3.24 -17.06
N ASP A 88 0.35 -3.13 -18.35
CA ASP A 88 0.13 -4.21 -19.31
C ASP A 88 1.30 -5.19 -19.30
N THR A 89 2.50 -4.69 -18.97
CA THR A 89 3.73 -5.47 -18.95
C THR A 89 4.57 -5.09 -17.72
N ILE A 90 5.16 -6.09 -17.07
CA ILE A 90 6.20 -5.89 -16.07
C ILE A 90 7.50 -6.43 -16.62
N HIS A 91 8.53 -5.57 -16.70
CA HIS A 91 9.86 -5.91 -17.15
C HIS A 91 10.84 -5.91 -15.98
N VAL A 92 11.22 -7.10 -15.53
CA VAL A 92 12.26 -7.28 -14.52
C VAL A 92 13.60 -7.55 -15.21
N SER A 93 14.64 -6.82 -14.84
CA SER A 93 15.97 -6.97 -15.44
C SER A 93 17.09 -6.69 -14.44
N ASN A 94 18.31 -7.16 -14.78
CA ASN A 94 19.51 -6.91 -13.99
C ASN A 94 20.55 -6.14 -14.83
N LYS A 95 21.09 -5.04 -14.28
CA LYS A 95 22.10 -4.23 -14.97
C LYS A 95 23.38 -5.04 -15.22
N GLY A 96 23.85 -5.04 -16.48
CA GLY A 96 25.10 -5.71 -16.86
C GLY A 96 25.03 -7.24 -16.92
N ARG A 97 23.84 -7.85 -16.85
CA ARG A 97 23.63 -9.30 -16.94
C ARG A 97 22.56 -9.67 -17.97
N PHE A 98 22.54 -10.93 -18.42
CA PHE A 98 21.61 -11.43 -19.46
C PHE A 98 20.23 -11.80 -18.93
N GLY A 99 20.00 -11.84 -17.60
CA GLY A 99 18.70 -12.24 -17.03
C GLY A 99 17.68 -11.11 -17.12
N SER A 100 16.61 -11.31 -17.89
CA SER A 100 15.39 -10.48 -17.85
C SER A 100 14.16 -11.36 -18.02
N THR A 101 13.06 -10.99 -17.38
CA THR A 101 11.76 -11.63 -17.59
C THR A 101 10.70 -10.58 -17.89
N LEU A 102 9.78 -10.94 -18.77
CA LEU A 102 8.62 -10.15 -19.15
C LEU A 102 7.36 -10.89 -18.71
N MET A 103 6.46 -10.18 -18.05
CA MET A 103 5.14 -10.68 -17.69
C MET A 103 4.11 -9.81 -18.41
N HIS A 104 3.21 -10.40 -19.16
CA HIS A 104 2.19 -9.68 -19.92
C HIS A 104 0.80 -10.02 -19.37
N ALA A 105 -0.07 -9.02 -19.28
CA ALA A 105 -1.44 -9.19 -18.80
C ALA A 105 -2.23 -10.20 -19.64
N VAL A 106 -1.98 -10.22 -20.95
CA VAL A 106 -2.61 -11.14 -21.91
C VAL A 106 -2.30 -12.61 -21.64
N ASP A 107 -1.18 -12.93 -20.98
CA ASP A 107 -0.82 -14.32 -20.63
C ASP A 107 -1.72 -14.89 -19.52
N TYR A 108 -2.51 -14.05 -18.86
CA TYR A 108 -3.40 -14.37 -17.73
C TYR A 108 -4.87 -14.08 -18.02
N ASP A 109 -5.20 -13.61 -19.24
CA ASP A 109 -6.53 -13.12 -19.61
C ASP A 109 -7.02 -11.97 -18.70
N TRP A 110 -6.08 -11.15 -18.20
CA TRP A 110 -6.39 -9.97 -17.39
C TRP A 110 -6.32 -8.69 -18.20
N PRO A 111 -7.16 -7.70 -17.90
CA PRO A 111 -7.13 -6.40 -18.57
C PRO A 111 -5.83 -5.63 -18.28
N ALA A 112 -5.20 -5.89 -17.15
CA ALA A 112 -3.88 -5.38 -16.74
C ALA A 112 -3.32 -6.24 -15.60
N LEU A 113 -1.99 -6.26 -15.42
CA LEU A 113 -1.34 -6.89 -14.25
C LEU A 113 -1.55 -6.09 -12.95
N GLY A 114 -1.82 -4.81 -13.10
CA GLY A 114 -2.07 -3.85 -12.04
C GLY A 114 -2.26 -2.45 -12.61
N TYR A 115 -2.29 -1.47 -11.74
CA TYR A 115 -2.56 -0.07 -12.10
C TYR A 115 -1.73 0.86 -11.24
N VAL A 116 -1.23 1.94 -11.81
CA VAL A 116 -0.52 2.97 -11.04
C VAL A 116 -1.40 4.21 -10.91
N VAL A 117 -1.48 4.73 -9.70
CA VAL A 117 -2.23 5.95 -9.37
C VAL A 117 -1.39 6.86 -8.48
N GLU A 118 -1.44 8.16 -8.72
CA GLU A 118 -0.87 9.14 -7.80
C GLU A 118 -1.71 9.18 -6.51
N ASN A 119 -1.06 9.15 -5.34
CA ASN A 119 -1.74 9.03 -4.05
C ASN A 119 -2.77 10.15 -3.80
N ALA A 120 -2.50 11.35 -4.31
CA ALA A 120 -3.43 12.46 -4.21
C ALA A 120 -4.79 12.16 -4.87
N TRP A 121 -4.78 11.53 -6.06
CA TRP A 121 -5.99 11.11 -6.76
C TRP A 121 -6.66 9.92 -6.09
N LEU A 122 -5.87 8.93 -5.65
CA LEU A 122 -6.39 7.79 -4.89
C LEU A 122 -7.11 8.28 -3.62
N GLY A 123 -6.47 9.14 -2.85
CA GLY A 123 -7.05 9.70 -1.62
C GLY A 123 -8.31 10.53 -1.90
N SER A 124 -8.29 11.37 -2.93
CA SER A 124 -9.46 12.16 -3.33
C SER A 124 -10.65 11.27 -3.69
N SER A 125 -10.44 10.23 -4.50
CA SER A 125 -11.50 9.29 -4.89
C SER A 125 -12.04 8.50 -3.70
N LEU A 126 -11.16 8.03 -2.80
CA LEU A 126 -11.56 7.33 -1.58
C LEU A 126 -12.40 8.22 -0.65
N ILE A 127 -11.97 9.46 -0.42
CA ILE A 127 -12.69 10.43 0.41
C ILE A 127 -14.04 10.78 -0.24
N GLN A 128 -14.07 10.99 -1.54
CA GLN A 128 -15.33 11.24 -2.27
C GLN A 128 -16.32 10.09 -2.12
N ALA A 129 -15.84 8.84 -2.27
CA ALA A 129 -16.66 7.65 -2.06
C ALA A 129 -17.20 7.57 -0.61
N LEU A 130 -16.35 7.92 0.38
CA LEU A 130 -16.71 7.92 1.80
C LEU A 130 -17.83 8.92 2.10
N TYR A 131 -17.74 10.15 1.58
CA TYR A 131 -18.79 11.16 1.72
C TYR A 131 -20.07 10.73 1.00
N ARG A 132 -19.97 10.16 -0.20
CA ARG A 132 -21.12 9.66 -0.96
C ARG A 132 -21.83 8.51 -0.23
N GLN A 133 -21.09 7.61 0.38
CA GLN A 133 -21.62 6.49 1.16
C GLN A 133 -22.38 6.98 2.41
N GLY A 134 -21.88 8.00 3.10
CA GLY A 134 -22.53 8.67 4.24
C GLY A 134 -22.82 7.76 5.45
N ARG A 135 -22.12 6.63 5.59
CA ARG A 135 -22.34 5.62 6.64
C ARG A 135 -21.44 5.80 7.86
N VAL A 136 -20.36 6.51 7.71
CA VAL A 136 -19.31 6.66 8.72
C VAL A 136 -19.29 8.08 9.23
N GLU A 137 -19.31 8.25 10.54
CA GLU A 137 -19.15 9.56 11.18
C GLU A 137 -17.67 9.95 11.16
N LEU A 138 -17.38 11.14 10.63
CA LEU A 138 -16.01 11.65 10.48
C LEU A 138 -15.70 12.65 11.61
N ILE A 139 -14.59 12.42 12.31
CA ILE A 139 -14.08 13.34 13.33
C ILE A 139 -12.68 13.79 12.89
N SER A 140 -12.60 14.95 12.24
CA SER A 140 -11.35 15.55 11.77
C SER A 140 -11.41 17.08 11.81
N PRO A 141 -10.34 17.77 12.20
CA PRO A 141 -9.09 17.23 12.73
C PRO A 141 -9.21 16.77 14.20
N ALA A 142 -8.92 15.50 14.47
CA ALA A 142 -8.85 14.93 15.81
C ALA A 142 -7.95 13.70 15.85
N LYS A 143 -7.38 13.40 17.01
CA LYS A 143 -6.51 12.23 17.23
C LYS A 143 -7.03 11.44 18.42
N VAL A 144 -6.96 10.12 18.32
CA VAL A 144 -7.06 9.24 19.48
C VAL A 144 -5.71 9.29 20.19
N VAL A 145 -5.70 9.85 21.41
CA VAL A 145 -4.47 10.04 22.19
C VAL A 145 -4.33 9.05 23.32
N SER A 146 -5.40 8.32 23.65
CA SER A 146 -5.38 7.28 24.67
C SER A 146 -6.38 6.20 24.33
N ALA A 147 -5.97 4.93 24.55
CA ALA A 147 -6.79 3.76 24.41
C ALA A 147 -6.54 2.81 25.59
N VAL A 148 -7.57 2.50 26.35
CA VAL A 148 -7.50 1.63 27.53
C VAL A 148 -8.50 0.48 27.38
N VAL A 149 -8.00 -0.75 27.31
CA VAL A 149 -8.85 -1.94 27.23
C VAL A 149 -9.66 -2.10 28.52
N ARG A 150 -10.96 -2.34 28.38
CA ARG A 150 -11.91 -2.60 29.48
C ARG A 150 -12.73 -3.85 29.23
N ALA A 151 -13.48 -4.29 30.22
CA ALA A 151 -14.42 -5.37 30.02
C ALA A 151 -15.49 -4.95 29.00
N GLY A 152 -15.52 -5.62 27.85
CA GLY A 152 -16.49 -5.37 26.78
C GLY A 152 -16.14 -4.30 25.74
N GLY A 153 -14.93 -3.68 25.81
CA GLY A 153 -14.54 -2.69 24.81
C GLY A 153 -13.24 -1.94 25.12
N VAL A 154 -13.11 -0.75 24.55
CA VAL A 154 -11.92 0.11 24.69
C VAL A 154 -12.38 1.52 25.02
N ALA A 155 -11.91 2.08 26.12
CA ALA A 155 -12.10 3.49 26.45
C ALA A 155 -11.08 4.33 25.71
N LEU A 156 -11.55 5.29 24.92
CA LEU A 156 -10.75 6.17 24.07
C LEU A 156 -10.86 7.61 24.52
N ARG A 157 -9.74 8.34 24.46
CA ARG A 157 -9.73 9.80 24.61
C ARG A 157 -9.28 10.42 23.29
N LEU A 158 -10.10 11.33 22.78
CA LEU A 158 -9.84 12.10 21.58
C LEU A 158 -9.42 13.53 21.94
N GLU A 159 -8.46 14.08 21.19
CA GLU A 159 -8.05 15.47 21.25
C GLU A 159 -8.09 16.09 19.83
N GLY A 160 -8.36 17.39 19.73
CA GLY A 160 -8.47 18.13 18.47
C GLY A 160 -9.72 19.00 18.42
N ALA A 161 -10.37 19.09 17.25
CA ALA A 161 -11.57 19.92 17.07
C ALA A 161 -12.73 19.49 17.97
N ARG A 162 -12.77 18.23 18.40
CA ARG A 162 -13.77 17.68 19.33
C ARG A 162 -13.03 16.82 20.36
N ALA A 163 -12.69 17.42 21.50
CA ALA A 163 -12.16 16.71 22.65
C ALA A 163 -13.28 15.94 23.35
N MET A 164 -13.17 14.62 23.45
CA MET A 164 -14.21 13.76 24.01
C MET A 164 -13.68 12.40 24.47
N GLU A 165 -14.46 11.73 25.30
CA GLU A 165 -14.26 10.34 25.66
C GLU A 165 -15.29 9.45 24.96
N ILE A 166 -14.85 8.32 24.41
CA ILE A 166 -15.68 7.36 23.68
C ILE A 166 -15.41 5.95 24.24
N GLU A 167 -16.47 5.19 24.49
CA GLU A 167 -16.37 3.75 24.66
C GLU A 167 -16.56 3.09 23.28
N ALA A 168 -15.56 2.32 22.83
CA ALA A 168 -15.59 1.62 21.55
C ALA A 168 -15.74 0.11 21.77
N GLY A 169 -16.64 -0.53 21.03
CA GLY A 169 -16.70 -1.99 20.98
C GLY A 169 -15.45 -2.60 20.32
N LEU A 170 -14.92 -1.91 19.30
CA LEU A 170 -13.73 -2.29 18.54
C LEU A 170 -12.94 -1.05 18.13
N LEU A 171 -11.64 -1.03 18.41
CA LEU A 171 -10.68 -0.05 17.92
C LEU A 171 -9.84 -0.65 16.79
N LEU A 172 -9.83 0.00 15.62
CA LEU A 172 -8.96 -0.31 14.48
C LEU A 172 -7.85 0.74 14.37
N VAL A 173 -6.61 0.35 14.63
CA VAL A 173 -5.43 1.23 14.63
C VAL A 173 -4.81 1.22 13.24
N ALA A 174 -5.01 2.30 12.48
CA ALA A 174 -4.51 2.49 11.11
C ALA A 174 -3.77 3.83 10.96
N ASP A 175 -3.11 4.31 12.01
CA ASP A 175 -2.46 5.62 12.14
C ASP A 175 -1.02 5.67 11.58
N GLY A 176 -0.61 4.64 10.83
CA GLY A 176 0.62 4.63 10.06
C GLY A 176 1.83 4.01 10.77
N ALA A 177 3.01 4.07 10.11
CA ALA A 177 4.21 3.37 10.57
C ALA A 177 4.72 3.86 11.95
N ASN A 178 4.55 5.15 12.24
CA ASN A 178 4.92 5.77 13.52
C ASN A 178 3.71 5.83 14.47
N SER A 179 3.00 4.72 14.61
CA SER A 179 1.76 4.64 15.38
C SER A 179 1.99 4.91 16.87
N GLY A 180 1.56 6.09 17.32
CA GLY A 180 1.58 6.44 18.74
C GLY A 180 0.59 5.61 19.58
N LEU A 181 -0.52 5.17 18.99
CA LEU A 181 -1.47 4.29 19.64
C LEU A 181 -0.91 2.89 19.86
N ARG A 182 -0.26 2.30 18.86
CA ARG A 182 0.42 1.01 18.99
C ARG A 182 1.41 1.05 20.15
N ASP A 183 2.26 2.09 20.21
CA ASP A 183 3.27 2.26 21.25
C ASP A 183 2.63 2.44 22.63
N GLN A 184 1.56 3.22 22.75
CA GLN A 184 0.81 3.42 23.98
C GLN A 184 0.11 2.15 24.47
N LEU A 185 -0.36 1.31 23.54
CA LEU A 185 -0.94 0.00 23.85
C LEU A 185 0.11 -1.03 24.29
N GLY A 186 1.40 -0.67 24.27
CA GLY A 186 2.50 -1.55 24.62
C GLY A 186 2.71 -2.68 23.61
N VAL A 187 2.25 -2.51 22.37
CA VAL A 187 2.48 -3.48 21.31
C VAL A 187 3.90 -3.32 20.79
N ALA A 188 4.76 -4.29 21.09
CA ALA A 188 6.13 -4.32 20.65
C ALA A 188 6.22 -4.42 19.11
N VAL A 189 7.28 -3.88 18.55
CA VAL A 189 7.63 -4.03 17.13
C VAL A 189 8.98 -4.68 16.97
N GLU A 190 9.10 -5.52 15.97
CA GLU A 190 10.38 -5.98 15.44
C GLU A 190 10.76 -5.06 14.28
N GLU A 191 11.90 -4.39 14.39
CA GLU A 191 12.40 -3.50 13.37
C GLU A 191 13.72 -4.02 12.82
N LYS A 192 13.78 -4.16 11.49
CA LYS A 192 14.97 -4.51 10.73
C LYS A 192 15.31 -3.39 9.77
N SER A 193 16.29 -2.56 10.10
CA SER A 193 16.79 -1.54 9.18
C SER A 193 17.51 -2.18 7.99
N TYR A 194 17.16 -1.76 6.77
CA TYR A 194 17.88 -2.17 5.56
C TYR A 194 19.13 -1.36 5.31
N ARG A 195 19.34 -0.26 6.08
CA ARG A 195 20.42 0.72 5.84
C ARG A 195 20.38 1.26 4.41
N GLN A 196 19.20 1.51 3.92
CA GLN A 196 18.91 2.02 2.58
C GLN A 196 17.82 3.09 2.68
N HIS A 197 17.77 3.94 1.65
CA HIS A 197 16.70 4.91 1.44
C HIS A 197 16.00 4.64 0.10
N ALA A 198 14.69 4.79 0.06
CA ALA A 198 13.96 4.95 -1.19
C ALA A 198 13.95 6.42 -1.58
N LEU A 199 14.55 6.75 -2.72
CA LEU A 199 14.39 8.03 -3.38
C LEU A 199 13.19 7.93 -4.32
N ILE A 200 12.21 8.81 -4.13
CA ILE A 200 10.96 8.84 -4.89
C ILE A 200 10.84 10.17 -5.61
N ALA A 201 10.49 10.11 -6.89
CA ALA A 201 10.21 11.27 -7.73
C ALA A 201 9.33 10.87 -8.92
N ASN A 202 8.72 11.85 -9.59
CA ASN A 202 8.17 11.64 -10.92
C ASN A 202 9.22 12.06 -11.95
N VAL A 203 9.40 11.26 -13.01
CA VAL A 203 10.35 11.54 -14.08
C VAL A 203 9.65 11.57 -15.44
N ALA A 204 10.08 12.48 -16.31
CA ALA A 204 9.63 12.57 -17.70
C ALA A 204 10.70 12.07 -18.66
N PHE A 205 10.27 11.51 -19.80
CA PHE A 205 11.15 10.88 -20.77
C PHE A 205 10.61 10.99 -22.21
N ALA A 206 11.48 10.69 -23.18
CA ALA A 206 11.21 10.95 -24.59
C ALA A 206 10.25 9.95 -25.24
N GLU A 207 10.34 8.65 -24.88
CA GLU A 207 9.61 7.58 -25.55
C GLU A 207 8.45 7.07 -24.68
N PRO A 208 7.30 6.70 -25.22
CA PRO A 208 6.17 6.21 -24.44
C PRO A 208 6.48 4.91 -23.70
N HIS A 209 6.04 4.79 -22.43
CA HIS A 209 6.20 3.56 -21.63
C HIS A 209 5.28 2.41 -22.09
N ARG A 210 4.20 2.67 -22.85
CA ARG A 210 3.25 1.68 -23.37
C ARG A 210 2.74 0.70 -22.33
N GLY A 211 2.35 1.20 -21.15
CA GLY A 211 1.88 0.37 -20.03
C GLY A 211 2.95 -0.53 -19.40
N CYS A 212 4.24 -0.29 -19.67
CA CYS A 212 5.32 -1.11 -19.10
C CYS A 212 5.81 -0.54 -17.76
N ALA A 213 5.73 -1.33 -16.71
CA ALA A 213 6.42 -1.10 -15.45
C ALA A 213 7.80 -1.77 -15.51
N TYR A 214 8.82 -1.05 -15.08
CA TYR A 214 10.20 -1.53 -15.07
C TYR A 214 10.69 -1.71 -13.65
N GLU A 215 11.26 -2.88 -13.36
CA GLU A 215 12.03 -3.16 -12.14
C GLU A 215 13.43 -3.54 -12.58
N ARG A 216 14.42 -2.69 -12.31
CA ARG A 216 15.80 -2.92 -12.72
C ARG A 216 16.70 -3.00 -11.50
N PHE A 217 17.24 -4.16 -11.25
CA PHE A 217 18.24 -4.35 -10.21
C PHE A 217 19.60 -3.85 -10.66
N THR A 218 20.23 -3.04 -9.85
CA THR A 218 21.56 -2.45 -10.10
C THR A 218 22.50 -2.74 -8.94
N ASP A 219 23.77 -2.44 -9.13
CA ASP A 219 24.82 -2.52 -8.10
C ASP A 219 24.59 -1.57 -6.90
N GLU A 220 23.84 -0.48 -7.10
CA GLU A 220 23.47 0.46 -6.02
C GLU A 220 22.14 0.10 -5.34
N GLY A 221 21.34 -0.74 -5.98
CA GLY A 221 20.01 -1.15 -5.53
C GLY A 221 18.97 -1.16 -6.68
N PRO A 222 17.73 -1.57 -6.40
CA PRO A 222 16.67 -1.58 -7.40
C PRO A 222 16.22 -0.18 -7.81
N VAL A 223 15.95 -0.03 -9.12
CA VAL A 223 15.33 1.14 -9.76
C VAL A 223 14.02 0.70 -10.37
N ALA A 224 12.91 1.18 -9.85
CA ALA A 224 11.59 0.98 -10.45
C ALA A 224 11.11 2.23 -11.15
N LEU A 225 10.56 2.06 -12.36
CA LEU A 225 9.80 3.09 -13.08
C LEU A 225 8.40 2.55 -13.34
N LEU A 226 7.43 3.16 -12.69
CA LEU A 226 6.02 2.80 -12.75
C LEU A 226 5.28 3.74 -13.71
N PRO A 227 4.54 3.22 -14.72
CA PRO A 227 3.90 4.06 -15.72
C PRO A 227 2.85 4.97 -15.08
N LEU A 228 2.83 6.25 -15.46
CA LEU A 228 1.83 7.22 -15.05
C LEU A 228 1.08 7.76 -16.28
N LEU A 229 -0.13 8.24 -16.07
CA LEU A 229 -0.85 8.97 -17.11
C LEU A 229 -0.01 10.15 -17.60
N ALA A 230 -0.07 10.43 -18.91
CA ALA A 230 0.66 11.54 -19.47
C ALA A 230 0.26 12.86 -18.83
N ALA A 231 1.23 13.74 -18.62
CA ALA A 231 0.95 15.09 -18.15
C ALA A 231 0.28 15.94 -19.24
N ALA A 232 -0.21 17.12 -18.86
CA ALA A 232 -0.71 18.10 -19.81
C ALA A 232 0.33 18.35 -20.92
N GLY A 233 -0.10 18.35 -22.19
CA GLY A 233 0.79 18.45 -23.34
C GLY A 233 1.37 17.13 -23.85
N GLY A 234 0.92 15.98 -23.30
CA GLY A 234 1.31 14.63 -23.79
C GLY A 234 2.68 14.16 -23.29
N THR A 235 3.27 14.80 -22.29
CA THR A 235 4.56 14.41 -21.71
C THR A 235 4.48 13.02 -21.06
N HIS A 236 5.32 12.08 -21.53
CA HIS A 236 5.43 10.74 -20.96
C HIS A 236 6.13 10.81 -19.62
N ARG A 237 5.57 10.15 -18.62
CA ARG A 237 6.11 10.17 -17.25
C ARG A 237 5.95 8.85 -16.52
N ALA A 238 6.78 8.63 -15.51
CA ALA A 238 6.69 7.50 -14.59
C ALA A 238 7.00 7.95 -13.16
N GLY A 239 6.43 7.24 -12.20
CA GLY A 239 6.86 7.29 -10.81
C GLY A 239 8.16 6.50 -10.66
N LEU A 240 9.20 7.17 -10.13
CA LEU A 240 10.49 6.58 -9.80
C LEU A 240 10.50 6.13 -8.35
N VAL A 241 10.95 4.90 -8.11
CA VAL A 241 11.37 4.40 -6.79
C VAL A 241 12.80 3.88 -6.94
N TRP A 242 13.77 4.58 -6.36
CA TRP A 242 15.18 4.20 -6.44
C TRP A 242 15.72 3.91 -5.05
N THR A 243 16.09 2.66 -4.80
CA THR A 243 16.67 2.25 -3.51
C THR A 243 18.18 2.44 -3.54
N LEU A 244 18.70 3.11 -2.54
CA LEU A 244 20.10 3.58 -2.49
C LEU A 244 20.68 3.47 -1.07
N ALA A 245 22.01 3.45 -0.96
CA ALA A 245 22.70 3.71 0.30
C ALA A 245 22.35 5.14 0.80
N PRO A 246 22.30 5.37 2.14
CA PRO A 246 21.87 6.66 2.70
C PRO A 246 22.64 7.85 2.16
N GLU A 247 23.98 7.77 2.08
CA GLU A 247 24.86 8.85 1.62
C GLU A 247 24.59 9.17 0.15
N ARG A 248 24.37 8.14 -0.67
CA ARG A 248 24.06 8.32 -2.09
C ARG A 248 22.68 8.95 -2.30
N ALA A 249 21.70 8.52 -1.52
CA ALA A 249 20.35 9.10 -1.54
C ALA A 249 20.39 10.59 -1.14
N GLU A 250 21.11 10.92 -0.06
CA GLU A 250 21.24 12.31 0.39
C GLU A 250 21.90 13.21 -0.67
N HIS A 251 22.92 12.72 -1.36
CA HIS A 251 23.56 13.43 -2.47
C HIS A 251 22.56 13.67 -3.61
N LEU A 252 21.86 12.63 -4.07
CA LEU A 252 20.91 12.71 -5.18
C LEU A 252 19.66 13.53 -4.85
N LEU A 253 19.27 13.66 -3.60
CA LEU A 253 18.21 14.56 -3.17
C LEU A 253 18.56 16.04 -3.36
N LYS A 254 19.86 16.38 -3.25
CA LYS A 254 20.36 17.77 -3.23
C LYS A 254 21.05 18.19 -4.53
N CYS A 255 21.52 17.26 -5.35
CA CYS A 255 22.27 17.58 -6.57
C CYS A 255 21.40 18.29 -7.62
N PRO A 256 22.00 19.02 -8.57
CA PRO A 256 21.28 19.63 -9.69
C PRO A 256 20.50 18.61 -10.50
N GLU A 257 19.39 19.05 -11.13
CA GLU A 257 18.54 18.19 -11.97
C GLU A 257 19.31 17.46 -13.06
N ALA A 258 20.21 18.16 -13.77
CA ALA A 258 21.00 17.56 -14.86
C ALA A 258 21.85 16.39 -14.36
N GLU A 259 22.53 16.54 -13.21
CA GLU A 259 23.34 15.50 -12.60
C GLU A 259 22.48 14.31 -12.15
N PHE A 260 21.32 14.58 -11.56
CA PHE A 260 20.37 13.54 -11.18
C PHE A 260 19.92 12.69 -12.37
N LEU A 261 19.50 13.36 -13.47
CA LEU A 261 19.03 12.69 -14.67
C LEU A 261 20.14 11.87 -15.34
N GLU A 262 21.38 12.37 -15.35
CA GLU A 262 22.55 11.64 -15.85
C GLU A 262 22.82 10.37 -15.03
N CYS A 263 22.84 10.49 -13.70
CA CYS A 263 22.98 9.35 -12.80
C CYS A 263 21.88 8.31 -13.00
N LEU A 264 20.63 8.75 -13.10
CA LEU A 264 19.50 7.84 -13.31
C LEU A 264 19.57 7.18 -14.69
N GLN A 265 19.90 7.95 -15.75
CA GLN A 265 20.04 7.44 -17.10
C GLN A 265 21.12 6.35 -17.20
N GLU A 266 22.25 6.54 -16.52
CA GLU A 266 23.33 5.54 -16.47
C GLU A 266 22.87 4.23 -15.80
N ARG A 267 22.03 4.31 -14.76
CA ARG A 267 21.53 3.13 -14.04
C ARG A 267 20.38 2.44 -14.76
N PHE A 268 19.42 3.22 -15.27
CA PHE A 268 18.24 2.68 -15.94
C PHE A 268 18.52 2.30 -17.39
N GLY A 269 19.30 3.08 -18.13
CA GLY A 269 19.54 2.92 -19.57
C GLY A 269 18.54 3.69 -20.43
N TYR A 270 18.50 3.41 -21.73
CA TYR A 270 17.77 4.20 -22.73
C TYR A 270 16.46 3.55 -23.23
N ARG A 271 15.86 2.63 -22.47
CA ARG A 271 14.61 1.95 -22.88
C ARG A 271 13.40 2.88 -23.06
N LEU A 272 13.39 3.99 -22.35
CA LEU A 272 12.41 5.06 -22.46
C LEU A 272 12.96 6.30 -23.18
N GLY A 273 14.01 6.11 -23.99
CA GLY A 273 14.75 7.21 -24.58
C GLY A 273 15.52 8.01 -23.54
N ARG A 274 15.70 9.31 -23.80
CA ARG A 274 16.38 10.22 -22.88
C ARG A 274 15.43 10.67 -21.75
N LEU A 275 15.90 10.60 -20.51
CA LEU A 275 15.24 11.23 -19.38
C LEU A 275 15.36 12.76 -19.53
N GLN A 276 14.25 13.47 -19.37
CA GLN A 276 14.13 14.88 -19.73
C GLN A 276 13.95 15.81 -18.53
N GLN A 277 13.21 15.35 -17.52
CA GLN A 277 12.86 16.14 -16.38
C GLN A 277 12.65 15.26 -15.13
N VAL A 278 12.95 15.79 -13.94
CA VAL A 278 12.57 15.20 -12.66
C VAL A 278 11.77 16.21 -11.85
N GLY A 279 10.72 15.73 -11.20
CA GLY A 279 9.94 16.51 -10.25
C GLY A 279 10.62 16.60 -8.88
N GLU A 280 9.84 16.97 -7.87
CA GLU A 280 10.32 17.01 -6.49
C GLU A 280 10.79 15.62 -6.04
N ARG A 281 11.93 15.59 -5.36
CA ARG A 281 12.61 14.37 -4.90
C ARG A 281 12.43 14.21 -3.41
N HIS A 282 11.96 13.04 -2.98
CA HIS A 282 11.75 12.72 -1.57
C HIS A 282 12.56 11.48 -1.19
N GLY A 283 13.12 11.47 0.02
CA GLY A 283 13.91 10.35 0.57
C GLY A 283 13.25 9.75 1.80
N TYR A 284 13.11 8.43 1.83
CA TYR A 284 12.52 7.69 2.95
C TYR A 284 13.47 6.59 3.40
N PRO A 285 13.84 6.53 4.71
CA PRO A 285 14.61 5.42 5.24
C PRO A 285 13.78 4.12 5.13
N LEU A 286 14.45 3.03 4.76
CA LEU A 286 13.81 1.73 4.60
C LEU A 286 14.08 0.83 5.80
N ALA A 287 12.99 0.35 6.40
CA ALA A 287 13.00 -0.67 7.44
C ALA A 287 11.81 -1.61 7.23
N LEU A 288 11.99 -2.87 7.58
CA LEU A 288 10.89 -3.77 7.84
C LEU A 288 10.46 -3.53 9.29
N VAL A 289 9.20 -3.19 9.49
CA VAL A 289 8.59 -3.06 10.82
C VAL A 289 7.43 -4.05 10.90
N GLN A 290 7.43 -4.89 11.92
CA GLN A 290 6.36 -5.84 12.18
C GLN A 290 5.90 -5.72 13.63
N SER A 291 4.60 -5.55 13.84
CA SER A 291 4.01 -5.63 15.17
C SER A 291 4.05 -7.06 15.68
N ALA A 292 4.53 -7.26 16.90
CA ALA A 292 4.54 -8.56 17.57
C ALA A 292 3.12 -9.10 17.83
N GLU A 293 2.14 -8.20 17.89
CA GLU A 293 0.74 -8.51 18.11
C GLU A 293 -0.12 -7.63 17.19
N GLN A 294 -1.02 -8.23 16.41
CA GLN A 294 -1.95 -7.50 15.54
C GLN A 294 -3.36 -7.47 16.08
N VAL A 295 -3.74 -8.44 16.92
CA VAL A 295 -5.09 -8.58 17.46
C VAL A 295 -5.08 -8.78 18.97
N ARG A 296 -5.92 -8.01 19.65
CA ARG A 296 -6.19 -8.10 21.08
C ARG A 296 -7.69 -7.90 21.28
N SER A 297 -8.27 -8.37 22.39
CA SER A 297 -9.69 -8.15 22.66
C SER A 297 -10.04 -6.66 22.49
N GLY A 298 -10.95 -6.36 21.59
CA GLY A 298 -11.38 -5.00 21.25
C GLY A 298 -10.40 -4.19 20.39
N ILE A 299 -9.27 -4.75 19.92
CA ILE A 299 -8.26 -3.99 19.18
C ILE A 299 -7.72 -4.79 17.99
N VAL A 300 -7.59 -4.13 16.84
CA VAL A 300 -6.81 -4.61 15.67
C VAL A 300 -5.84 -3.52 15.24
N VAL A 301 -4.57 -3.89 14.99
CA VAL A 301 -3.53 -3.03 14.40
C VAL A 301 -3.38 -3.41 12.94
N MET A 302 -3.42 -2.44 12.02
CA MET A 302 -3.49 -2.68 10.58
C MET A 302 -2.59 -1.76 9.75
N GLY A 303 -2.40 -2.13 8.49
CA GLY A 303 -1.61 -1.35 7.53
C GLY A 303 -0.17 -1.14 8.02
N ASN A 304 0.38 0.05 7.78
CA ASN A 304 1.76 0.35 8.19
C ASN A 304 1.97 0.36 9.71
N ALA A 305 0.91 0.46 10.52
CA ALA A 305 1.00 0.29 11.97
C ALA A 305 1.27 -1.18 12.36
N ALA A 306 0.80 -2.14 11.57
CA ALA A 306 1.06 -3.57 11.75
C ALA A 306 2.34 -4.02 11.03
N HIS A 307 2.50 -3.65 9.74
CA HIS A 307 3.66 -4.02 8.94
C HIS A 307 4.02 -2.94 7.91
N ALA A 308 5.21 -2.36 8.05
CA ALA A 308 5.80 -1.51 7.03
C ALA A 308 6.84 -2.32 6.25
N LEU A 309 6.65 -2.43 4.93
CA LEU A 309 7.42 -3.31 4.06
C LEU A 309 8.42 -2.54 3.21
N HIS A 310 9.42 -3.25 2.67
CA HIS A 310 10.26 -2.71 1.60
C HIS A 310 9.40 -2.39 0.37
N PRO A 311 9.60 -1.24 -0.32
CA PRO A 311 8.75 -0.79 -1.42
C PRO A 311 8.86 -1.61 -2.71
N VAL A 312 9.76 -2.62 -2.76
CA VAL A 312 9.89 -3.52 -3.91
C VAL A 312 8.55 -4.14 -4.26
N ALA A 313 8.20 -4.10 -5.53
CA ALA A 313 6.96 -4.59 -6.10
C ALA A 313 5.67 -3.95 -5.52
N GLY A 314 5.75 -2.85 -4.76
CA GLY A 314 4.58 -2.08 -4.29
C GLY A 314 3.61 -2.85 -3.40
N GLN A 315 4.07 -3.86 -2.64
CA GLN A 315 3.19 -4.81 -1.94
C GLN A 315 2.54 -4.28 -0.66
N GLY A 316 3.10 -3.26 -0.02
CA GLY A 316 2.64 -2.84 1.32
C GLY A 316 1.16 -2.42 1.36
N TYR A 317 0.74 -1.56 0.45
CA TYR A 317 -0.66 -1.13 0.39
C TYR A 317 -1.60 -2.23 -0.11
N ASN A 318 -1.17 -3.02 -1.08
CA ASN A 318 -1.96 -4.15 -1.60
C ASN A 318 -2.24 -5.19 -0.52
N LEU A 319 -1.26 -5.49 0.34
CA LEU A 319 -1.44 -6.36 1.51
C LEU A 319 -2.47 -5.76 2.47
N ALA A 320 -2.31 -4.48 2.84
CA ALA A 320 -3.24 -3.82 3.75
C ALA A 320 -4.68 -3.80 3.20
N LEU A 321 -4.85 -3.69 1.89
CA LEU A 321 -6.18 -3.72 1.28
C LEU A 321 -6.81 -5.12 1.32
N ARG A 322 -6.02 -6.19 1.19
CA ARG A 322 -6.48 -7.56 1.42
C ARG A 322 -6.88 -7.78 2.89
N ASP A 323 -6.08 -7.25 3.83
CA ASP A 323 -6.43 -7.25 5.26
C ASP A 323 -7.78 -6.56 5.51
N VAL A 324 -8.02 -5.41 4.86
CA VAL A 324 -9.29 -4.68 4.94
C VAL A 324 -10.47 -5.53 4.45
N ALA A 325 -10.32 -6.20 3.32
CA ALA A 325 -11.38 -7.02 2.75
C ALA A 325 -11.74 -8.20 3.66
N VAL A 326 -10.73 -8.95 4.15
CA VAL A 326 -10.95 -10.11 5.03
C VAL A 326 -11.48 -9.70 6.39
N LEU A 327 -10.96 -8.63 6.99
CA LEU A 327 -11.51 -8.13 8.26
C LEU A 327 -12.98 -7.72 8.09
N GLY A 328 -13.32 -7.05 6.99
CA GLY A 328 -14.70 -6.67 6.69
C GLY A 328 -15.66 -7.87 6.62
N GLN A 329 -15.23 -8.96 5.97
CA GLN A 329 -16.01 -10.20 5.88
C GLN A 329 -16.20 -10.86 7.24
N VAL A 330 -15.12 -10.98 8.03
CA VAL A 330 -15.17 -11.59 9.37
C VAL A 330 -16.08 -10.79 10.30
N LEU A 331 -15.99 -9.45 10.27
CA LEU A 331 -16.85 -8.60 11.10
C LEU A 331 -18.31 -8.63 10.64
N ALA A 332 -18.58 -8.72 9.34
CA ALA A 332 -19.95 -8.88 8.82
C ALA A 332 -20.58 -10.20 9.29
N ALA A 333 -19.83 -11.31 9.23
CA ALA A 333 -20.29 -12.60 9.75
C ALA A 333 -20.55 -12.57 11.27
N ALA A 334 -19.68 -11.90 12.03
CA ALA A 334 -19.87 -11.70 13.47
C ALA A 334 -21.14 -10.88 13.76
N ALA A 335 -21.38 -9.80 13.01
CA ALA A 335 -22.58 -8.98 13.16
C ALA A 335 -23.87 -9.79 12.87
N GLN A 336 -23.87 -10.62 11.82
CA GLN A 336 -25.00 -11.50 11.50
C GLN A 336 -25.32 -12.52 12.61
N SER A 337 -24.28 -13.02 13.28
CA SER A 337 -24.42 -13.95 14.41
C SER A 337 -24.61 -13.24 15.76
N SER A 338 -24.76 -11.90 15.77
CA SER A 338 -24.86 -11.08 16.99
C SER A 338 -23.67 -11.26 17.95
N THR A 339 -22.51 -11.65 17.43
CA THR A 339 -21.27 -11.75 18.19
C THR A 339 -20.63 -10.37 18.30
N PRO A 340 -20.19 -9.92 19.49
CA PRO A 340 -19.51 -8.63 19.61
C PRO A 340 -18.31 -8.52 18.69
N LEU A 341 -18.22 -7.43 17.89
CA LEU A 341 -17.18 -7.24 16.86
C LEU A 341 -15.75 -7.28 17.44
N GLY A 342 -15.56 -6.77 18.65
CA GLY A 342 -14.28 -6.79 19.35
C GLY A 342 -13.96 -8.11 20.09
N HIS A 343 -14.81 -9.15 19.97
CA HIS A 343 -14.56 -10.42 20.66
C HIS A 343 -13.31 -11.10 20.12
N ILE A 344 -12.43 -11.57 21.01
CA ILE A 344 -11.10 -12.08 20.65
C ILE A 344 -11.16 -13.25 19.64
N GLN A 345 -12.18 -14.09 19.68
CA GLN A 345 -12.30 -15.21 18.73
C GLN A 345 -12.60 -14.72 17.32
N VAL A 346 -13.39 -13.64 17.16
CA VAL A 346 -13.65 -12.98 15.88
C VAL A 346 -12.34 -12.43 15.31
N LEU A 347 -11.57 -11.71 16.13
CA LEU A 347 -10.33 -11.09 15.71
C LEU A 347 -9.23 -12.12 15.42
N LYS A 348 -9.17 -13.22 16.17
CA LYS A 348 -8.27 -14.34 15.85
C LYS A 348 -8.63 -15.01 14.54
N GLN A 349 -9.91 -15.20 14.23
CA GLN A 349 -10.32 -15.72 12.92
C GLN A 349 -9.79 -14.88 11.76
N TYR A 350 -9.89 -13.55 11.86
CA TYR A 350 -9.27 -12.65 10.87
C TYR A 350 -7.75 -12.87 10.77
N HIS A 351 -7.05 -12.85 11.92
CA HIS A 351 -5.61 -13.05 11.96
C HIS A 351 -5.18 -14.38 11.34
N ASP A 352 -5.87 -15.48 11.67
CA ASP A 352 -5.54 -16.82 11.18
C ASP A 352 -5.76 -16.95 9.67
N LEU A 353 -6.81 -16.30 9.12
CA LEU A 353 -7.07 -16.25 7.69
C LEU A 353 -5.99 -15.47 6.92
N GLN A 354 -5.48 -14.37 7.51
CA GLN A 354 -4.53 -13.50 6.84
C GLN A 354 -3.07 -13.87 7.05
N LYS A 355 -2.77 -14.65 8.10
CA LYS A 355 -1.40 -14.94 8.50
C LYS A 355 -0.54 -15.50 7.37
N ALA A 356 -1.05 -16.42 6.59
CA ALA A 356 -0.30 -17.05 5.50
C ALA A 356 0.06 -16.04 4.40
N ASP A 357 -0.89 -15.18 3.99
CA ASP A 357 -0.70 -14.13 2.99
C ASP A 357 0.27 -13.05 3.49
N GLN A 358 0.12 -12.63 4.75
CA GLN A 358 1.02 -11.67 5.39
C GLN A 358 2.45 -12.20 5.46
N ASP A 359 2.65 -13.42 6.01
CA ASP A 359 3.96 -14.04 6.14
C ASP A 359 4.64 -14.20 4.77
N GLN A 360 3.89 -14.58 3.74
CA GLN A 360 4.40 -14.74 2.38
C GLN A 360 4.79 -13.40 1.77
N THR A 361 3.94 -12.38 1.89
CA THR A 361 4.19 -11.03 1.34
C THR A 361 5.37 -10.36 2.03
N VAL A 362 5.47 -10.46 3.36
CA VAL A 362 6.59 -9.94 4.16
C VAL A 362 7.89 -10.64 3.74
N ASN A 363 7.89 -11.97 3.71
CA ASN A 363 9.08 -12.75 3.30
C ASN A 363 9.52 -12.43 1.88
N PHE A 364 8.59 -12.25 0.95
CA PHE A 364 8.88 -11.87 -0.43
C PHE A 364 9.54 -10.49 -0.48
N SER A 365 8.94 -9.49 0.15
CA SER A 365 9.46 -8.12 0.18
C SER A 365 10.82 -8.00 0.88
N ASP A 366 11.08 -8.81 1.90
CA ASP A 366 12.35 -8.82 2.64
C ASP A 366 13.48 -9.53 1.88
N LYS A 367 13.18 -10.69 1.26
CA LYS A 367 14.20 -11.54 0.64
C LYS A 367 14.54 -11.15 -0.79
N LEU A 368 13.57 -10.61 -1.54
CA LEU A 368 13.78 -10.30 -2.96
C LEU A 368 14.92 -9.29 -3.18
N PRO A 369 14.97 -8.12 -2.52
CA PRO A 369 16.09 -7.19 -2.68
C PRO A 369 17.43 -7.81 -2.28
N ALA A 370 17.46 -8.53 -1.16
CA ALA A 370 18.67 -9.19 -0.66
C ALA A 370 19.24 -10.22 -1.65
N LEU A 371 18.36 -10.95 -2.35
CA LEU A 371 18.78 -11.91 -3.39
C LEU A 371 19.47 -11.22 -4.56
N PHE A 372 18.96 -10.02 -4.98
CA PHE A 372 19.50 -9.30 -6.12
C PHE A 372 20.75 -8.47 -5.82
N MET A 373 20.95 -8.06 -4.57
CA MET A 373 22.13 -7.27 -4.16
C MET A 373 23.39 -8.11 -3.85
N ARG A 374 23.26 -9.43 -3.69
CA ARG A 374 24.43 -10.29 -3.46
C ARG A 374 25.34 -10.33 -4.69
N THR A 375 26.62 -10.02 -4.50
CA THR A 375 27.63 -9.96 -5.55
C THR A 375 28.29 -11.31 -5.84
N ASP A 376 27.91 -12.38 -5.13
CA ASP A 376 28.46 -13.73 -5.32
C ASP A 376 28.21 -14.20 -6.76
N PRO A 377 29.27 -14.61 -7.53
CA PRO A 377 29.12 -15.02 -8.92
C PRO A 377 28.23 -16.24 -9.13
N ILE A 378 28.27 -17.21 -8.20
CA ILE A 378 27.48 -18.46 -8.28
C ILE A 378 26.02 -18.15 -8.03
N LEU A 379 25.70 -17.37 -6.98
CA LEU A 379 24.34 -16.91 -6.72
C LEU A 379 23.82 -15.99 -7.84
N GLY A 380 24.70 -15.20 -8.44
CA GLY A 380 24.39 -14.40 -9.63
C GLY A 380 23.93 -15.26 -10.82
N LEU A 381 24.67 -16.35 -11.11
CA LEU A 381 24.33 -17.28 -12.17
C LEU A 381 23.00 -18.02 -11.87
N LEU A 382 22.83 -18.51 -10.63
CA LEU A 382 21.60 -19.19 -10.21
C LEU A 382 20.37 -18.25 -10.30
N ARG A 383 20.54 -16.99 -9.99
CA ARG A 383 19.49 -15.96 -10.13
C ARG A 383 19.16 -15.68 -11.59
N ASP A 384 20.17 -15.53 -12.45
CA ASP A 384 19.98 -15.29 -13.88
C ASP A 384 19.32 -16.53 -14.55
N LEU A 385 19.72 -17.75 -14.12
CA LEU A 385 19.05 -18.99 -14.50
C LEU A 385 17.64 -19.11 -13.90
N GLY A 386 17.41 -18.60 -12.68
CA GLY A 386 16.08 -18.54 -12.05
C GLY A 386 15.11 -17.62 -12.78
N LEU A 387 15.57 -16.42 -13.19
CA LEU A 387 14.77 -15.50 -14.01
C LEU A 387 14.48 -16.10 -15.42
N ALA A 388 15.49 -16.65 -16.07
CA ALA A 388 15.31 -17.35 -17.35
C ALA A 388 14.47 -18.63 -17.18
N GLY A 389 14.61 -19.33 -16.05
CA GLY A 389 13.85 -20.52 -15.73
C GLY A 389 12.37 -20.25 -15.49
N LEU A 390 12.02 -19.08 -14.95
CA LEU A 390 10.63 -18.64 -14.83
C LEU A 390 9.96 -18.51 -16.21
N ASP A 391 10.67 -18.04 -17.21
CA ASP A 391 10.16 -17.98 -18.60
C ASP A 391 10.04 -19.36 -19.25
N LEU A 392 10.86 -20.35 -18.83
CA LEU A 392 10.83 -21.72 -19.30
C LEU A 392 9.78 -22.62 -18.59
N LEU A 393 9.24 -22.17 -17.44
CA LEU A 393 8.27 -22.90 -16.64
C LEU A 393 6.96 -22.11 -16.50
N PRO A 394 6.08 -22.10 -17.52
CA PRO A 394 4.87 -21.28 -17.55
C PRO A 394 3.95 -21.46 -16.33
N ALA A 395 3.87 -22.67 -15.77
CA ALA A 395 3.06 -22.96 -14.60
C ALA A 395 3.60 -22.25 -13.33
N ALA A 396 4.92 -22.31 -13.11
CA ALA A 396 5.56 -21.63 -11.99
C ALA A 396 5.47 -20.09 -12.12
N LYS A 397 5.65 -19.58 -13.35
CA LYS A 397 5.48 -18.15 -13.66
C LYS A 397 4.04 -17.70 -13.39
N ARG A 398 3.06 -18.49 -13.81
CA ARG A 398 1.63 -18.19 -13.59
C ARG A 398 1.30 -18.15 -12.11
N GLU A 399 1.77 -19.09 -11.31
CA GLU A 399 1.55 -19.11 -9.87
C GLU A 399 2.22 -17.93 -9.17
N PHE A 400 3.47 -17.62 -9.56
CA PHE A 400 4.18 -16.45 -9.05
C PHE A 400 3.42 -15.15 -9.30
N VAL A 401 2.93 -14.94 -10.54
CA VAL A 401 2.18 -13.72 -10.90
C VAL A 401 0.83 -13.66 -10.18
N ARG A 402 0.12 -14.78 -10.02
CA ARG A 402 -1.13 -14.82 -9.26
C ARG A 402 -0.94 -14.40 -7.81
N HIS A 403 0.14 -14.86 -7.17
CA HIS A 403 0.48 -14.44 -5.81
C HIS A 403 0.87 -12.94 -5.76
N ALA A 404 1.78 -12.51 -6.66
CA ALA A 404 2.19 -11.10 -6.72
C ALA A 404 1.02 -10.15 -7.03
N ALA A 405 0.03 -10.61 -7.81
CA ALA A 405 -1.19 -9.87 -8.10
C ALA A 405 -2.24 -9.93 -6.97
N GLY A 406 -2.01 -10.69 -5.90
CA GLY A 406 -2.94 -10.83 -4.78
C GLY A 406 -4.23 -11.59 -5.12
N VAL A 407 -4.27 -12.30 -6.26
CA VAL A 407 -5.45 -13.03 -6.73
C VAL A 407 -5.57 -14.39 -6.06
N ALA A 408 -4.46 -15.00 -5.67
CA ALA A 408 -4.46 -16.30 -4.99
C ALA A 408 -5.26 -16.27 -3.68
N ALA A 409 -5.18 -15.17 -2.94
CA ALA A 409 -5.92 -14.98 -1.69
C ALA A 409 -7.43 -14.68 -1.90
N ILE A 410 -7.83 -14.25 -3.10
CA ILE A 410 -9.21 -13.85 -3.41
C ILE A 410 -10.01 -15.01 -4.04
N THR A 411 -9.33 -15.94 -4.72
CA THR A 411 -9.97 -17.04 -5.49
C THR A 411 -10.18 -18.32 -4.69
N GLU A 412 -9.77 -18.40 -3.44
CA GLU A 412 -10.17 -19.54 -2.58
C GLU A 412 -11.66 -19.43 -2.22
N PRO A 413 -12.44 -20.52 -2.30
CA PRO A 413 -13.88 -20.51 -2.00
C PRO A 413 -14.09 -20.08 -0.54
N GLY A 414 -14.52 -18.84 -0.32
CA GLY A 414 -14.74 -18.21 0.98
C GLY A 414 -14.23 -16.76 1.09
N HIS A 415 -13.54 -16.23 0.07
CA HIS A 415 -12.92 -14.90 0.10
C HIS A 415 -13.53 -13.87 -0.89
N VAL A 416 -14.73 -14.13 -1.43
CA VAL A 416 -15.49 -13.13 -2.22
C VAL A 416 -16.92 -13.03 -1.70
#